data_a1cd7431e016d4cf7a7e7a0e9885f26f
#
_entry.id   a1cd7431e016d4cf7a7e7a0e9885f26f
#
_cell.length_a   1.000
_cell.length_b   1.000
_cell.length_c   1.000
_cell.angle_alpha   90.00
_cell.angle_beta   90.00
_cell.angle_gamma   90.00
#
_symmetry.space_group_name_H-M   'P 1'
#
loop_
_entity.id
_entity.type
_entity.pdbx_description
1 polymer ?
#
loop_
_entity_poly.entity_id
_entity_poly.type
_entity_poly.pdbx_seq_one_letter_code
_entity_poly.pdbx_strand_id
1 'polypeptide(L)'
;RQEKVSLIVKEVVKDLRPSLELKISTDEEEAFTDADFIMAQMRVGGLKMRVKDEQISLKHGCIGQETCGAGGMAYGMRTIGPMVHLIDVCEKYASKTYWIVNYSNPAAIVAKATQTLRPNARILNICDMPVEVEARMAEILDTDLSNLEVDYFGLNHYGWFTKVQCNGEDVTEKLKKHV
;
A
#
# COMPACT_ATOMS: atom_id res chain seq x y z
N ARG A 1 -10.61 -15.05 -13.32
CA ARG A 1 -10.78 -14.19 -12.12
C ARG A 1 -10.99 -12.75 -12.52
N GLN A 2 -10.18 -12.22 -13.43
CA GLN A 2 -10.29 -10.83 -13.92
C GLN A 2 -11.70 -10.52 -14.47
N GLU A 3 -12.26 -11.40 -15.31
CA GLU A 3 -13.62 -11.24 -15.87
C GLU A 3 -14.70 -11.03 -14.79
N LYS A 4 -14.63 -11.77 -13.66
CA LYS A 4 -15.61 -11.63 -12.58
C LYS A 4 -15.43 -10.31 -11.82
N VAL A 5 -14.19 -9.87 -11.59
CA VAL A 5 -13.90 -8.59 -10.95
C VAL A 5 -14.29 -7.44 -11.87
N SER A 6 -14.05 -7.58 -13.18
CA SER A 6 -14.39 -6.55 -14.16
C SER A 6 -15.89 -6.21 -14.21
N LEU A 7 -16.75 -7.21 -14.01
CA LEU A 7 -18.20 -6.98 -13.97
C LEU A 7 -18.58 -6.06 -12.79
N ILE A 8 -18.02 -6.33 -11.61
CA ILE A 8 -18.28 -5.52 -10.41
C ILE A 8 -17.72 -4.10 -10.60
N VAL A 9 -16.49 -3.98 -11.09
CA VAL A 9 -15.86 -2.66 -11.30
C VAL A 9 -16.64 -1.83 -12.33
N LYS A 10 -17.12 -2.45 -13.41
CA LYS A 10 -17.96 -1.77 -14.40
C LYS A 10 -19.25 -1.17 -13.80
N GLU A 11 -19.95 -1.93 -12.95
CA GLU A 11 -21.15 -1.41 -12.28
C GLU A 11 -20.81 -0.27 -11.31
N VAL A 12 -19.76 -0.44 -10.49
CA VAL A 12 -19.32 0.63 -9.58
C VAL A 12 -18.94 1.91 -10.32
N VAL A 13 -18.19 1.80 -11.43
CA VAL A 13 -17.79 2.96 -12.23
C VAL A 13 -19.02 3.62 -12.88
N LYS A 14 -19.97 2.84 -13.40
CA LYS A 14 -21.20 3.35 -13.98
C LYS A 14 -22.02 4.17 -12.98
N ASP A 15 -22.08 3.72 -11.72
CA ASP A 15 -22.87 4.38 -10.68
C ASP A 15 -22.18 5.62 -10.12
N LEU A 16 -20.86 5.55 -9.89
CA LEU A 16 -20.10 6.61 -9.21
C LEU A 16 -19.46 7.62 -10.16
N ARG A 17 -19.08 7.19 -11.36
CA ARG A 17 -18.35 8.01 -12.35
C ARG A 17 -18.73 7.61 -13.78
N PRO A 18 -19.97 7.88 -14.23
CA PRO A 18 -20.46 7.43 -15.55
C PRO A 18 -19.69 8.01 -16.74
N SER A 19 -18.93 9.09 -16.54
CA SER A 19 -18.08 9.70 -17.58
C SER A 19 -16.68 9.07 -17.67
N LEU A 20 -16.33 8.14 -16.77
CA LEU A 20 -15.04 7.47 -16.78
C LEU A 20 -15.00 6.36 -17.83
N GLU A 21 -14.06 6.42 -18.75
CA GLU A 21 -13.78 5.33 -19.67
C GLU A 21 -12.98 4.25 -18.97
N LEU A 22 -13.55 3.05 -18.83
CA LEU A 22 -12.91 1.90 -18.19
C LEU A 22 -12.47 0.88 -19.24
N LYS A 23 -11.16 0.68 -19.36
CA LYS A 23 -10.54 -0.42 -20.11
C LYS A 23 -10.01 -1.48 -19.17
N ILE A 24 -10.15 -2.74 -19.54
CA ILE A 24 -9.67 -3.89 -18.74
C ILE A 24 -8.89 -4.80 -19.67
N SER A 25 -7.58 -4.91 -19.43
CA SER A 25 -6.68 -5.71 -20.26
C SER A 25 -5.75 -6.58 -19.40
N THR A 26 -5.23 -7.64 -19.99
CA THR A 26 -4.08 -8.42 -19.49
C THR A 26 -2.85 -8.20 -20.35
N ASP A 27 -2.97 -7.44 -21.42
CA ASP A 27 -1.86 -7.03 -22.26
C ASP A 27 -1.18 -5.80 -21.62
N GLU A 28 0.13 -5.90 -21.41
CA GLU A 28 0.88 -4.86 -20.71
C GLU A 28 1.01 -3.59 -21.56
N GLU A 29 1.22 -3.72 -22.87
CA GLU A 29 1.30 -2.56 -23.75
C GLU A 29 -0.03 -1.81 -23.78
N GLU A 30 -1.15 -2.52 -23.96
CA GLU A 30 -2.47 -1.91 -23.95
C GLU A 30 -2.80 -1.25 -22.61
N ALA A 31 -2.41 -1.88 -21.47
CA ALA A 31 -2.77 -1.40 -20.14
C ALA A 31 -1.93 -0.18 -19.69
N PHE A 32 -0.67 -0.08 -20.13
CA PHE A 32 0.27 0.92 -19.60
C PHE A 32 0.63 2.02 -20.59
N THR A 33 0.27 1.90 -21.87
CA THR A 33 0.59 2.95 -22.86
C THR A 33 0.02 4.29 -22.42
N ASP A 34 0.90 5.30 -22.36
CA ASP A 34 0.61 6.68 -21.95
C ASP A 34 0.00 6.85 -20.57
N ALA A 35 0.08 5.83 -19.69
CA ALA A 35 -0.41 5.94 -18.33
C ALA A 35 0.41 6.94 -17.49
N ASP A 36 -0.24 7.89 -16.83
CA ASP A 36 0.39 8.86 -15.95
C ASP A 36 0.49 8.38 -14.51
N PHE A 37 -0.51 7.63 -14.02
CA PHE A 37 -0.56 7.08 -12.68
C PHE A 37 -0.85 5.59 -12.69
N ILE A 38 -0.02 4.83 -12.01
CA ILE A 38 -0.13 3.39 -11.89
C ILE A 38 -0.35 3.04 -10.42
N MET A 39 -1.57 2.61 -10.07
CA MET A 39 -1.89 2.11 -8.74
C MET A 39 -1.54 0.61 -8.66
N ALA A 40 -0.43 0.29 -8.02
CA ALA A 40 0.04 -1.08 -7.93
C ALA A 40 -0.45 -1.75 -6.64
N GLN A 41 -1.23 -2.83 -6.80
CA GLN A 41 -1.60 -3.71 -5.70
C GLN A 41 -1.54 -5.15 -6.16
N MET A 42 -0.56 -5.89 -5.63
CA MET A 42 -0.38 -7.29 -5.97
C MET A 42 -0.10 -8.14 -4.73
N ARG A 43 -0.58 -9.38 -4.76
CA ARG A 43 -0.23 -10.40 -3.78
C ARG A 43 0.34 -11.61 -4.50
N VAL A 44 1.66 -11.65 -4.60
CA VAL A 44 2.38 -12.74 -5.29
C VAL A 44 2.23 -14.04 -4.50
N GLY A 45 1.69 -15.07 -5.17
CA GLY A 45 1.34 -16.36 -4.55
C GLY A 45 -0.04 -16.43 -3.90
N GLY A 46 -0.77 -15.31 -3.82
CA GLY A 46 -2.12 -15.23 -3.29
C GLY A 46 -2.22 -15.64 -1.81
N LEU A 47 -3.44 -15.85 -1.33
CA LEU A 47 -3.70 -16.20 0.08
C LEU A 47 -3.10 -17.56 0.48
N LYS A 48 -2.97 -18.51 -0.45
CA LYS A 48 -2.35 -19.81 -0.15
C LYS A 48 -0.90 -19.68 0.30
N MET A 49 -0.13 -18.78 -0.31
CA MET A 49 1.25 -18.54 0.12
C MET A 49 1.31 -17.77 1.42
N ARG A 50 0.42 -16.81 1.65
CA ARG A 50 0.32 -16.13 2.94
C ARG A 50 0.12 -17.12 4.08
N VAL A 51 -0.85 -18.02 3.97
CA VAL A 51 -1.10 -19.06 4.98
C VAL A 51 0.16 -19.91 5.24
N LYS A 52 0.88 -20.30 4.18
CA LYS A 52 2.12 -21.08 4.32
C LYS A 52 3.22 -20.30 5.04
N ASP A 53 3.42 -19.04 4.71
CA ASP A 53 4.44 -18.19 5.33
C ASP A 53 4.20 -18.04 6.83
N GLU A 54 2.96 -17.80 7.23
CA GLU A 54 2.57 -17.69 8.63
C GLU A 54 2.68 -19.04 9.36
N GLN A 55 2.20 -20.13 8.77
CA GLN A 55 2.27 -21.47 9.36
C GLN A 55 3.71 -21.99 9.53
N ILE A 56 4.61 -21.69 8.60
CA ILE A 56 6.02 -22.08 8.71
C ILE A 56 6.64 -21.37 9.92
N SER A 57 6.42 -20.07 10.06
CA SER A 57 6.91 -19.31 11.22
C SER A 57 6.40 -19.88 12.53
N LEU A 58 5.11 -20.17 12.63
CA LEU A 58 4.48 -20.76 13.83
C LEU A 58 5.06 -22.12 14.20
N LYS A 59 5.37 -22.98 13.22
CA LYS A 59 6.00 -24.31 13.46
C LYS A 59 7.39 -24.20 14.11
N HIS A 60 8.05 -23.06 13.94
CA HIS A 60 9.36 -22.79 14.53
C HIS A 60 9.28 -21.90 15.78
N GLY A 61 8.10 -21.75 16.38
CA GLY A 61 7.90 -20.94 17.59
C GLY A 61 8.00 -19.43 17.35
N CYS A 62 7.95 -18.99 16.09
CA CYS A 62 7.97 -17.58 15.73
C CYS A 62 6.56 -17.10 15.41
N ILE A 63 6.33 -15.80 15.59
CA ILE A 63 5.04 -15.18 15.23
C ILE A 63 4.87 -15.26 13.71
N GLY A 64 3.72 -15.80 13.27
CA GLY A 64 3.30 -15.78 11.88
C GLY A 64 2.70 -14.44 11.53
N GLN A 65 3.40 -13.66 10.68
CA GLN A 65 3.00 -12.30 10.32
C GLN A 65 3.21 -12.05 8.82
N GLU A 66 2.33 -11.22 8.25
CA GLU A 66 2.33 -10.94 6.82
C GLU A 66 3.51 -10.10 6.36
N THR A 67 3.84 -9.05 7.11
CA THR A 67 4.75 -7.99 6.66
C THR A 67 6.10 -8.02 7.36
N CYS A 68 6.19 -8.67 8.51
CA CYS A 68 7.37 -8.71 9.36
C CYS A 68 7.86 -10.14 9.59
N GLY A 69 9.08 -10.28 10.12
CA GLY A 69 9.69 -11.57 10.45
C GLY A 69 9.92 -12.47 9.23
N ALA A 70 10.00 -13.77 9.47
CA ALA A 70 10.30 -14.77 8.42
C ALA A 70 9.18 -14.83 7.34
N GLY A 71 7.92 -14.70 7.75
CA GLY A 71 6.80 -14.66 6.81
C GLY A 71 6.86 -13.43 5.89
N GLY A 72 7.10 -12.25 6.46
CA GLY A 72 7.27 -11.01 5.69
C GLY A 72 8.47 -11.07 4.75
N MET A 73 9.58 -11.64 5.17
CA MET A 73 10.75 -11.84 4.31
C MET A 73 10.41 -12.75 3.11
N ALA A 74 9.76 -13.88 3.33
CA ALA A 74 9.38 -14.81 2.26
C ALA A 74 8.42 -14.15 1.25
N TYR A 75 7.45 -13.38 1.75
CA TYR A 75 6.53 -12.63 0.90
C TYR A 75 7.26 -11.53 0.12
N GLY A 76 8.13 -10.76 0.77
CA GLY A 76 8.94 -9.73 0.13
C GLY A 76 9.80 -10.27 -1.00
N MET A 77 10.53 -11.35 -0.77
CA MET A 77 11.34 -12.00 -1.80
C MET A 77 10.52 -12.40 -3.04
N ARG A 78 9.28 -12.84 -2.87
CA ARG A 78 8.40 -13.15 -4.00
C ARG A 78 7.88 -11.91 -4.72
N THR A 79 7.69 -10.79 -4.00
CA THR A 79 7.09 -9.56 -4.55
C THR A 79 8.10 -8.71 -5.32
N ILE A 80 9.39 -8.77 -4.97
CA ILE A 80 10.45 -7.94 -5.58
C ILE A 80 10.50 -8.12 -7.10
N GLY A 81 10.58 -9.36 -7.59
CA GLY A 81 10.68 -9.62 -9.03
C GLY A 81 9.52 -9.02 -9.85
N PRO A 82 8.26 -9.35 -9.52
CA PRO A 82 7.09 -8.76 -10.18
C PRO A 82 7.01 -7.22 -10.08
N MET A 83 7.47 -6.63 -8.96
CA MET A 83 7.48 -5.17 -8.84
C MET A 83 8.56 -4.52 -9.73
N VAL A 84 9.73 -5.13 -9.81
CA VAL A 84 10.78 -4.67 -10.74
C VAL A 84 10.31 -4.80 -12.19
N HIS A 85 9.64 -5.90 -12.54
CA HIS A 85 9.03 -6.07 -13.85
C HIS A 85 8.00 -4.96 -14.15
N LEU A 86 7.12 -4.64 -13.18
CA LEU A 86 6.15 -3.55 -13.34
C LEU A 86 6.85 -2.21 -13.64
N ILE A 87 7.95 -1.90 -12.94
CA ILE A 87 8.73 -0.68 -13.21
C ILE A 87 9.27 -0.70 -14.65
N ASP A 88 9.86 -1.82 -15.07
CA ASP A 88 10.42 -1.96 -16.43
C ASP A 88 9.35 -1.80 -17.51
N VAL A 89 8.14 -2.30 -17.27
CA VAL A 89 6.97 -2.13 -18.15
C VAL A 89 6.54 -0.65 -18.20
N CYS A 90 6.48 0.02 -17.04
CA CYS A 90 6.13 1.44 -16.99
C CYS A 90 7.18 2.31 -17.70
N GLU A 91 8.46 2.03 -17.51
CA GLU A 91 9.54 2.74 -18.23
C GLU A 91 9.46 2.57 -19.75
N LYS A 92 8.91 1.44 -20.20
CA LYS A 92 8.77 1.14 -21.63
C LYS A 92 7.54 1.79 -22.26
N TYR A 93 6.39 1.78 -21.57
CA TYR A 93 5.10 2.09 -22.17
C TYR A 93 4.40 3.32 -21.58
N ALA A 94 4.62 3.62 -20.29
CA ALA A 94 3.93 4.71 -19.62
C ALA A 94 4.41 6.09 -20.10
N SER A 95 3.69 7.13 -19.71
CA SER A 95 4.10 8.50 -20.01
C SER A 95 5.47 8.81 -19.40
N LYS A 96 6.20 9.77 -19.94
CA LYS A 96 7.52 10.17 -19.43
C LYS A 96 7.47 10.74 -18.00
N THR A 97 6.29 11.09 -17.53
CA THR A 97 6.05 11.69 -16.21
C THR A 97 5.28 10.78 -15.29
N TYR A 98 5.18 9.48 -15.60
CA TYR A 98 4.44 8.52 -14.82
C TYR A 98 4.84 8.47 -13.34
N TRP A 99 3.91 8.05 -12.50
CA TRP A 99 4.17 7.69 -11.12
C TRP A 99 3.54 6.35 -10.77
N ILE A 100 4.30 5.49 -10.12
CA ILE A 100 3.77 4.27 -9.52
C ILE A 100 3.47 4.56 -8.06
N VAL A 101 2.23 4.35 -7.65
CA VAL A 101 1.79 4.37 -6.26
C VAL A 101 1.59 2.94 -5.82
N ASN A 102 2.55 2.40 -5.09
CA ASN A 102 2.54 1.00 -4.68
C ASN A 102 1.91 0.81 -3.30
N TYR A 103 0.84 0.03 -3.25
CA TYR A 103 0.13 -0.40 -2.04
C TYR A 103 0.38 -1.88 -1.73
N SER A 104 1.35 -2.51 -2.38
CA SER A 104 1.70 -3.92 -2.17
C SER A 104 2.63 -4.10 -0.98
N ASN A 105 2.36 -5.11 -0.18
CA ASN A 105 3.17 -5.48 0.97
C ASN A 105 4.25 -6.54 0.62
N PRO A 106 5.29 -6.68 1.44
CA PRO A 106 5.73 -5.81 2.55
C PRO A 106 6.34 -4.50 2.03
N ALA A 107 5.71 -3.37 2.33
CA ALA A 107 6.06 -2.07 1.73
C ALA A 107 7.54 -1.70 1.93
N ALA A 108 8.10 -1.87 3.13
CA ALA A 108 9.48 -1.51 3.43
C ALA A 108 10.51 -2.36 2.64
N ILE A 109 10.26 -3.68 2.50
CA ILE A 109 11.14 -4.58 1.73
C ILE A 109 11.09 -4.22 0.25
N VAL A 110 9.87 -4.02 -0.28
CA VAL A 110 9.66 -3.64 -1.68
C VAL A 110 10.27 -2.28 -1.96
N ALA A 111 10.07 -1.29 -1.09
CA ALA A 111 10.64 0.04 -1.22
C ALA A 111 12.17 -0.01 -1.30
N LYS A 112 12.82 -0.73 -0.38
CA LYS A 112 14.28 -0.84 -0.37
C LYS A 112 14.80 -1.57 -1.61
N ALA A 113 14.14 -2.64 -2.02
CA ALA A 113 14.54 -3.41 -3.19
C ALA A 113 14.41 -2.59 -4.49
N THR A 114 13.28 -1.91 -4.70
CA THR A 114 13.04 -1.08 -5.88
C THR A 114 14.00 0.10 -5.93
N GLN A 115 14.25 0.78 -4.81
CA GLN A 115 15.25 1.84 -4.71
C GLN A 115 16.66 1.36 -5.09
N THR A 116 17.00 0.13 -4.72
CA THR A 116 18.32 -0.44 -5.00
C THR A 116 18.46 -0.89 -6.46
N LEU A 117 17.42 -1.55 -7.00
CA LEU A 117 17.45 -2.17 -8.32
C LEU A 117 17.04 -1.21 -9.46
N ARG A 118 16.24 -0.20 -9.13
CA ARG A 118 15.74 0.83 -10.08
C ARG A 118 15.77 2.20 -9.41
N PRO A 119 16.96 2.76 -9.12
CA PRO A 119 17.10 3.98 -8.31
C PRO A 119 16.45 5.23 -8.91
N ASN A 120 16.21 5.22 -10.23
CA ASN A 120 15.58 6.32 -10.93
C ASN A 120 14.07 6.13 -11.14
N ALA A 121 13.50 5.01 -10.69
CA ALA A 121 12.08 4.74 -10.85
C ALA A 121 11.23 5.72 -10.05
N ARG A 122 10.16 6.20 -10.66
CA ARG A 122 9.18 7.08 -10.00
C ARG A 122 8.14 6.23 -9.27
N ILE A 123 8.52 5.74 -8.08
CA ILE A 123 7.67 4.88 -7.26
C ILE A 123 7.55 5.43 -5.84
N LEU A 124 6.31 5.52 -5.35
CA LEU A 124 5.97 5.79 -3.96
C LEU A 124 5.36 4.54 -3.35
N ASN A 125 5.86 4.13 -2.19
CA ASN A 125 5.29 3.02 -1.43
C ASN A 125 4.43 3.60 -0.31
N ILE A 126 3.14 3.31 -0.31
CA ILE A 126 2.15 3.88 0.61
C ILE A 126 1.54 2.81 1.50
N CYS A 127 1.01 3.24 2.64
CA CYS A 127 0.21 2.44 3.56
C CYS A 127 -0.89 3.32 4.14
N ASP A 128 -2.03 2.74 4.45
CA ASP A 128 -3.19 3.39 5.07
C ASP A 128 -3.10 3.46 6.60
N MET A 129 -2.28 2.62 7.23
CA MET A 129 -2.22 2.52 8.69
C MET A 129 -2.05 3.87 9.41
N PRO A 130 -1.15 4.79 9.02
CA PRO A 130 -1.06 6.09 9.69
C PRO A 130 -2.38 6.87 9.65
N VAL A 131 -3.01 6.90 8.46
CA VAL A 131 -4.28 7.62 8.26
C VAL A 131 -5.43 6.96 9.03
N GLU A 132 -5.46 5.63 9.12
CA GLU A 132 -6.44 4.90 9.95
C GLU A 132 -6.28 5.23 11.43
N VAL A 133 -5.04 5.34 11.91
CA VAL A 133 -4.77 5.74 13.31
C VAL A 133 -5.19 7.19 13.54
N GLU A 134 -4.90 8.10 12.64
CA GLU A 134 -5.34 9.49 12.71
C GLU A 134 -6.88 9.59 12.71
N ALA A 135 -7.56 8.83 11.85
CA ALA A 135 -9.03 8.78 11.84
C ALA A 135 -9.58 8.28 13.19
N ARG A 136 -8.94 7.27 13.78
CA ARG A 136 -9.32 6.79 15.12
C ARG A 136 -9.08 7.82 16.21
N MET A 137 -8.00 8.60 16.13
CA MET A 137 -7.75 9.72 17.06
C MET A 137 -8.85 10.79 16.92
N ALA A 138 -9.26 11.11 15.69
CA ALA A 138 -10.36 12.05 15.44
C ALA A 138 -11.69 11.57 16.06
N GLU A 139 -12.01 10.29 15.91
CA GLU A 139 -13.19 9.69 16.55
C GLU A 139 -13.15 9.79 18.09
N ILE A 140 -12.00 9.47 18.72
CA ILE A 140 -11.82 9.58 20.17
C ILE A 140 -12.00 11.02 20.67
N LEU A 141 -11.58 11.97 19.86
CA LEU A 141 -11.65 13.41 20.20
C LEU A 141 -12.99 14.05 19.82
N ASP A 142 -13.86 13.31 19.13
CA ASP A 142 -15.13 13.79 18.55
C ASP A 142 -14.91 15.03 17.67
N THR A 143 -14.00 14.89 16.69
CA THR A 143 -13.60 15.96 15.77
C THR A 143 -13.40 15.45 14.35
N ASP A 144 -13.33 16.37 13.39
CA ASP A 144 -12.96 16.03 12.02
C ASP A 144 -11.46 15.79 11.89
N LEU A 145 -11.08 14.84 11.02
CA LEU A 145 -9.67 14.52 10.74
C LEU A 145 -8.87 15.74 10.28
N SER A 146 -9.51 16.67 9.56
CA SER A 146 -8.90 17.91 9.09
C SER A 146 -8.47 18.88 10.19
N ASN A 147 -8.94 18.68 11.42
CA ASN A 147 -8.57 19.47 12.59
C ASN A 147 -7.34 18.92 13.32
N LEU A 148 -6.83 17.76 12.90
CA LEU A 148 -5.65 17.16 13.49
C LEU A 148 -4.38 17.52 12.73
N GLU A 149 -3.36 17.85 13.50
CA GLU A 149 -1.99 17.95 13.02
C GLU A 149 -1.14 16.98 13.84
N VAL A 150 -0.35 16.14 13.16
CA VAL A 150 0.42 15.07 13.81
C VAL A 150 1.88 15.12 13.43
N ASP A 151 2.74 14.89 14.41
CA ASP A 151 4.15 14.58 14.19
C ASP A 151 4.33 13.07 14.21
N TYR A 152 4.58 12.48 13.05
CA TYR A 152 4.78 11.05 12.88
C TYR A 152 6.18 10.75 12.37
N PHE A 153 6.82 9.71 12.93
CA PHE A 153 8.09 9.20 12.42
C PHE A 153 8.19 7.68 12.59
N GLY A 154 9.10 7.07 11.85
CA GLY A 154 9.42 5.65 11.96
C GLY A 154 9.34 4.90 10.65
N LEU A 155 9.27 3.56 10.75
CA LEU A 155 9.12 2.66 9.62
C LEU A 155 7.64 2.28 9.44
N ASN A 156 7.28 1.85 8.25
CA ASN A 156 5.95 1.31 8.01
C ASN A 156 5.65 0.17 8.99
N HIS A 157 4.49 0.20 9.65
CA HIS A 157 4.06 -0.69 10.75
C HIS A 157 4.97 -0.66 12.00
N TYR A 158 5.88 0.29 12.10
CA TYR A 158 6.74 0.50 13.26
C TYR A 158 7.07 2.00 13.39
N GLY A 159 6.03 2.79 13.62
CA GLY A 159 6.11 4.24 13.73
C GLY A 159 5.45 4.77 14.99
N TRP A 160 5.67 6.04 15.25
CA TRP A 160 5.21 6.73 16.45
C TRP A 160 4.64 8.09 16.11
N PHE A 161 3.52 8.40 16.73
CA PHE A 161 3.00 9.75 16.82
C PHE A 161 3.58 10.43 18.06
N THR A 162 4.48 11.38 17.88
CA THR A 162 5.17 12.06 18.98
C THR A 162 4.40 13.24 19.51
N LYS A 163 3.59 13.85 18.67
CA LYS A 163 2.74 14.96 19.02
C LYS A 163 1.45 14.90 18.21
N VAL A 164 0.35 15.17 18.85
CA VAL A 164 -0.96 15.33 18.19
C VAL A 164 -1.58 16.62 18.67
N GLN A 165 -1.93 17.48 17.73
CA GLN A 165 -2.64 18.72 17.98
C GLN A 165 -4.03 18.67 17.37
N CYS A 166 -5.01 19.25 18.06
CA CYS A 166 -6.36 19.43 17.56
C CYS A 166 -6.69 20.92 17.64
N ASN A 167 -6.96 21.55 16.50
CA ASN A 167 -7.17 23.01 16.40
C ASN A 167 -6.05 23.82 17.09
N GLY A 168 -4.80 23.36 17.01
CA GLY A 168 -3.62 24.03 17.60
C GLY A 168 -3.36 23.71 19.07
N GLU A 169 -4.24 22.96 19.76
CA GLU A 169 -4.04 22.51 21.14
C GLU A 169 -3.39 21.11 21.17
N ASP A 170 -2.38 20.91 22.01
CA ASP A 170 -1.75 19.61 22.21
C ASP A 170 -2.69 18.65 22.99
N VAL A 171 -3.11 17.58 22.33
CA VAL A 171 -4.01 16.56 22.86
C VAL A 171 -3.34 15.21 23.08
N THR A 172 -2.01 15.15 22.96
CA THR A 172 -1.22 13.92 23.02
C THR A 172 -1.49 13.14 24.33
N GLU A 173 -1.44 13.81 25.48
CA GLU A 173 -1.68 13.14 26.77
C GLU A 173 -3.14 12.74 26.99
N LYS A 174 -4.08 13.42 26.34
CA LYS A 174 -5.49 12.99 26.37
C LYS A 174 -5.68 11.68 25.62
N LEU A 175 -5.07 11.55 24.44
CA LEU A 175 -5.14 10.34 23.62
C LEU A 175 -4.48 9.14 24.29
N LYS A 176 -3.35 9.30 24.96
CA LYS A 176 -2.67 8.23 25.69
C LYS A 176 -3.51 7.54 26.76
N LYS A 177 -4.54 8.19 27.26
CA LYS A 177 -5.47 7.60 28.26
C LYS A 177 -6.49 6.66 27.63
N HIS A 178 -6.58 6.60 26.30
CA HIS A 178 -7.51 5.75 25.55
C HIS A 178 -6.83 4.54 24.89
N VAL A 179 -5.53 4.33 25.12
CA VAL A 179 -4.72 3.22 24.56
C VAL A 179 -4.62 2.09 25.59
#